data_30f1542ca83a169265ca2d1d713d8516
#
_entry.id   30f1542ca83a169265ca2d1d713d8516
#
_cell.length_a   1.000
_cell.length_b   1.000
_cell.length_c   1.000
_cell.angle_alpha   90.00
_cell.angle_beta   90.00
_cell.angle_gamma   90.00
#
_symmetry.space_group_name_H-M   'P 1'
#
loop_
_entity.id
_entity.type
_entity.pdbx_description
1 polymer ?
#
loop_
_entity_poly.entity_id
_entity_poly.type
_entity_poly.pdbx_seq_one_letter_code
_entity_poly.pdbx_strand_id
1 'polypeptide(L)'
;MEPSKITKGTATEEEMRALEEASRQLKELPICINQRSDIQIDEIRCDISLRRRQGKCSLAIIDYLQLVNRDDKGQTPNEAISNITRKAKITAMDEEIPIVLLCQLNRNCETRGTYSFRHQLSDL
;
A
#
# COMPACT_ATOMS: atom_id res chain seq x y z
N MET A 1 17.95 -15.23 -6.91
CA MET A 1 18.54 -15.24 -5.54
C MET A 1 17.42 -15.27 -4.51
N GLU A 2 17.52 -16.11 -3.49
CA GLU A 2 16.55 -16.14 -2.40
C GLU A 2 16.79 -14.99 -1.41
N PRO A 3 15.77 -14.21 -0.99
CA PRO A 3 15.92 -13.11 -0.04
C PRO A 3 16.56 -13.52 1.30
N SER A 4 16.37 -14.77 1.71
CA SER A 4 16.93 -15.34 2.93
C SER A 4 18.48 -15.38 2.94
N LYS A 5 19.13 -15.45 1.78
CA LYS A 5 20.59 -15.43 1.67
C LYS A 5 21.18 -14.07 2.04
N ILE A 6 20.48 -13.00 1.72
CA ILE A 6 20.91 -11.62 2.06
C ILE A 6 20.88 -11.45 3.58
N THR A 7 19.74 -11.80 4.21
CA THR A 7 19.54 -11.66 5.66
C THR A 7 20.50 -12.54 6.48
N LYS A 8 20.90 -13.70 5.95
CA LYS A 8 21.83 -14.63 6.60
C LYS A 8 23.30 -14.37 6.27
N GLY A 9 23.60 -13.42 5.38
CA GLY A 9 24.99 -13.13 4.95
C GLY A 9 25.64 -14.26 4.18
N THR A 10 24.85 -15.13 3.52
CA THR A 10 25.33 -16.31 2.77
C THR A 10 25.27 -16.11 1.25
N ALA A 11 25.03 -14.88 0.79
CA ALA A 11 25.05 -14.55 -0.63
C ALA A 11 26.47 -14.63 -1.19
N THR A 12 26.63 -15.17 -2.42
CA THR A 12 27.92 -15.19 -3.11
C THR A 12 28.28 -13.79 -3.60
N GLU A 13 29.56 -13.59 -3.93
CA GLU A 13 30.02 -12.31 -4.52
C GLU A 13 29.28 -11.96 -5.82
N GLU A 14 28.99 -12.94 -6.63
CA GLU A 14 28.25 -12.75 -7.88
C GLU A 14 26.79 -12.34 -7.61
N GLU A 15 26.14 -12.96 -6.63
CA GLU A 15 24.78 -12.59 -6.18
C GLU A 15 24.77 -11.16 -5.59
N MET A 16 25.82 -10.79 -4.84
CA MET A 16 25.94 -9.43 -4.27
C MET A 16 26.13 -8.37 -5.36
N ARG A 17 26.97 -8.62 -6.35
CA ARG A 17 27.14 -7.72 -7.51
C ARG A 17 25.84 -7.53 -8.30
N ALA A 18 25.10 -8.61 -8.51
CA ALA A 18 23.78 -8.54 -9.16
C ALA A 18 22.78 -7.71 -8.35
N LEU A 19 22.81 -7.81 -7.02
CA LEU A 19 21.98 -7.02 -6.12
C LEU A 19 22.34 -5.53 -6.14
N GLU A 20 23.64 -5.21 -6.14
CA GLU A 20 24.13 -3.83 -6.24
C GLU A 20 23.70 -3.18 -7.55
N GLU A 21 23.84 -3.89 -8.66
CA GLU A 21 23.41 -3.40 -9.97
C GLU A 21 21.90 -3.18 -10.02
N ALA A 22 21.09 -4.14 -9.51
CA ALA A 22 19.63 -3.98 -9.43
C ALA A 22 19.24 -2.80 -8.53
N SER A 23 19.94 -2.62 -7.41
CA SER A 23 19.72 -1.47 -6.50
C SER A 23 20.03 -0.15 -7.19
N ARG A 24 21.10 -0.09 -8.00
CA ARG A 24 21.45 1.10 -8.77
C ARG A 24 20.35 1.44 -9.78
N GLN A 25 19.88 0.45 -10.53
CA GLN A 25 18.80 0.64 -11.50
C GLN A 25 17.49 1.10 -10.82
N LEU A 26 17.14 0.53 -9.67
CA LEU A 26 15.94 0.95 -8.91
C LEU A 26 16.03 2.39 -8.44
N LYS A 27 17.23 2.88 -8.04
CA LYS A 27 17.41 4.27 -7.60
C LYS A 27 17.23 5.30 -8.74
N GLU A 28 17.40 4.89 -9.97
CA GLU A 28 17.18 5.72 -11.15
C GLU A 28 15.70 5.84 -11.52
N LEU A 29 14.84 4.95 -11.00
CA LEU A 29 13.40 5.00 -11.26
C LEU A 29 12.73 6.11 -10.44
N PRO A 30 11.70 6.77 -10.98
CA PRO A 30 10.93 7.79 -10.29
C PRO A 30 9.96 7.16 -9.26
N ILE A 31 10.49 6.35 -8.35
CA ILE A 31 9.73 5.67 -7.30
C ILE A 31 10.05 6.33 -5.96
N CYS A 32 9.02 6.70 -5.23
CA CYS A 32 9.15 7.19 -3.86
C CYS A 32 8.40 6.25 -2.92
N ILE A 33 9.11 5.76 -1.89
CA ILE A 33 8.55 4.84 -0.89
C ILE A 33 8.46 5.60 0.44
N ASN A 34 7.24 5.64 1.01
CA ASN A 34 7.00 6.12 2.37
C ASN A 34 6.75 4.89 3.25
N GLN A 35 7.60 4.67 4.26
CA GLN A 35 7.56 3.48 5.13
C GLN A 35 6.88 3.73 6.48
N ARG A 36 6.17 4.86 6.63
CA ARG A 36 5.44 5.14 7.87
C ARG A 36 4.25 4.19 8.01
N SER A 37 4.14 3.54 9.16
CA SER A 37 3.05 2.62 9.50
C SER A 37 1.91 3.26 10.30
N ASP A 38 2.07 4.52 10.71
CA ASP A 38 1.12 5.28 11.54
C ASP A 38 0.52 6.49 10.80
N ILE A 39 0.52 6.45 9.48
CA ILE A 39 0.09 7.57 8.64
C ILE A 39 -1.43 7.61 8.52
N GLN A 40 -2.01 8.80 8.62
CA GLN A 40 -3.44 9.03 8.38
C GLN A 40 -3.74 9.23 6.90
N ILE A 41 -4.97 8.91 6.49
CA ILE A 41 -5.38 9.06 5.08
C ILE A 41 -5.26 10.51 4.59
N ASP A 42 -5.49 11.50 5.46
CA ASP A 42 -5.37 12.90 5.07
C ASP A 42 -3.91 13.34 4.88
N GLU A 43 -2.96 12.77 5.63
CA GLU A 43 -1.52 12.97 5.38
C GLU A 43 -1.10 12.36 4.04
N ILE A 44 -1.62 11.16 3.71
CA ILE A 44 -1.38 10.51 2.40
C ILE A 44 -1.91 11.40 1.27
N ARG A 45 -3.11 11.96 1.42
CA ARG A 45 -3.71 12.89 0.45
C ARG A 45 -2.84 14.12 0.24
N CYS A 46 -2.37 14.73 1.33
CA CYS A 46 -1.47 15.89 1.26
C CYS A 46 -0.16 15.56 0.54
N ASP A 47 0.46 14.40 0.83
CA ASP A 47 1.71 13.99 0.17
C ASP A 47 1.50 13.74 -1.33
N ILE A 48 0.40 13.08 -1.71
CA ILE A 48 0.03 12.87 -3.11
C ILE A 48 -0.15 14.22 -3.83
N SER A 49 -0.95 15.14 -3.27
CA SER A 49 -1.21 16.45 -3.86
C SER A 49 0.07 17.27 -4.01
N LEU A 50 0.94 17.26 -3.01
CA LEU A 50 2.22 17.96 -3.06
C LEU A 50 3.11 17.41 -4.19
N ARG A 51 3.23 16.08 -4.29
CA ARG A 51 4.04 15.42 -5.33
C ARG A 51 3.43 15.62 -6.72
N ARG A 52 2.11 15.60 -6.84
CA ARG A 52 1.42 15.84 -8.09
C ARG A 52 1.72 17.25 -8.62
N ARG A 53 1.65 18.28 -7.76
CA ARG A 53 2.01 19.67 -8.12
C ARG A 53 3.47 19.81 -8.54
N GLN A 54 4.37 18.98 -8.03
CA GLN A 54 5.77 18.92 -8.43
C GLN A 54 6.01 18.12 -9.72
N GLY A 55 4.97 17.56 -10.34
CA GLY A 55 5.09 16.67 -11.50
C GLY A 55 5.75 15.32 -11.20
N LYS A 56 5.75 14.90 -9.93
CA LYS A 56 6.46 13.71 -9.44
C LYS A 56 5.54 12.55 -9.02
N CYS A 57 4.24 12.64 -9.32
CA CYS A 57 3.27 11.59 -8.96
C CYS A 57 2.30 11.35 -10.12
N SER A 58 2.34 10.16 -10.70
CA SER A 58 1.42 9.71 -11.75
C SER A 58 0.62 8.49 -11.32
N LEU A 59 0.99 7.85 -10.22
CA LEU A 59 0.32 6.70 -9.62
C LEU A 59 0.64 6.70 -8.13
N ALA A 60 -0.34 6.40 -7.29
CA ALA A 60 -0.13 6.12 -5.88
C ALA A 60 -0.57 4.68 -5.54
N ILE A 61 0.20 4.01 -4.69
CA ILE A 61 -0.11 2.66 -4.19
C ILE A 61 -0.09 2.72 -2.67
N ILE A 62 -1.16 2.27 -2.02
CA ILE A 62 -1.27 2.17 -0.56
C ILE A 62 -1.29 0.69 -0.19
N ASP A 63 -0.22 0.22 0.43
CA ASP A 63 0.00 -1.17 0.84
C ASP A 63 0.18 -1.20 2.36
N TYR A 64 -0.73 -1.71 3.09
CA TYR A 64 -2.11 -2.07 2.81
C TYR A 64 -3.06 -1.23 3.70
N LEU A 65 -4.33 -1.21 3.32
CA LEU A 65 -5.33 -0.29 3.86
C LEU A 65 -5.50 -0.34 5.39
N GLN A 66 -5.34 -1.51 6.00
CA GLN A 66 -5.49 -1.70 7.44
C GLN A 66 -4.36 -1.07 8.28
N LEU A 67 -3.22 -0.70 7.66
CA LEU A 67 -2.13 0.03 8.32
C LEU A 67 -2.37 1.55 8.37
N VAL A 68 -3.32 2.05 7.57
CA VAL A 68 -3.68 3.47 7.63
C VAL A 68 -4.38 3.74 8.96
N ASN A 69 -3.84 4.70 9.71
CA ASN A 69 -4.35 5.02 11.03
C ASN A 69 -5.78 5.55 10.96
N ARG A 70 -6.61 5.15 11.91
CA ARG A 70 -8.03 5.53 11.98
C ARG A 70 -8.18 6.87 12.68
N ASP A 71 -8.87 7.80 12.04
CA ASP A 71 -9.05 9.16 12.55
C ASP A 71 -9.94 9.23 13.80
N ASP A 72 -10.87 8.28 14.00
CA ASP A 72 -11.90 8.36 15.03
C ASP A 72 -11.90 7.18 16.00
N LYS A 73 -11.74 7.50 17.28
CA LYS A 73 -11.97 6.57 18.39
C LYS A 73 -13.50 6.36 18.54
N GLY A 74 -14.02 5.32 17.90
CA GLY A 74 -15.44 4.95 18.00
C GLY A 74 -16.06 4.41 16.73
N GLN A 75 -15.38 4.52 15.61
CA GLN A 75 -15.83 3.93 14.35
C GLN A 75 -15.62 2.40 14.35
N THR A 76 -16.56 1.70 13.74
CA THR A 76 -16.37 0.28 13.43
C THR A 76 -15.27 0.11 12.38
N PRO A 77 -14.59 -1.05 12.32
CA PRO A 77 -13.58 -1.32 11.29
C PRO A 77 -14.09 -1.05 9.86
N ASN A 78 -15.33 -1.43 9.56
CA ASN A 78 -15.94 -1.24 8.24
C ASN A 78 -16.19 0.23 7.91
N GLU A 79 -16.61 1.03 8.88
CA GLU A 79 -16.78 2.48 8.69
C GLU A 79 -15.44 3.17 8.44
N ALA A 80 -14.39 2.78 9.15
CA ALA A 80 -13.06 3.32 8.95
C ALA A 80 -12.53 3.01 7.54
N ILE A 81 -12.67 1.75 7.08
CA ILE A 81 -12.30 1.34 5.73
C ILE A 81 -13.10 2.10 4.67
N SER A 82 -14.41 2.24 4.87
CA SER A 82 -15.28 2.99 3.97
C SER A 82 -14.88 4.46 3.87
N ASN A 83 -14.50 5.08 4.99
CA ASN A 83 -14.00 6.45 5.01
C ASN A 83 -12.67 6.60 4.25
N ILE A 84 -11.72 5.71 4.50
CA ILE A 84 -10.41 5.72 3.83
C ILE A 84 -10.58 5.53 2.32
N THR A 85 -11.37 4.55 1.87
CA THR A 85 -11.60 4.28 0.44
C THR A 85 -12.32 5.44 -0.24
N ARG A 86 -13.29 6.08 0.44
CA ARG A 86 -13.97 7.27 -0.07
C ARG A 86 -12.99 8.44 -0.24
N LYS A 87 -12.15 8.72 0.77
CA LYS A 87 -11.14 9.79 0.70
C LYS A 87 -10.11 9.52 -0.41
N ALA A 88 -9.65 8.27 -0.55
CA ALA A 88 -8.74 7.88 -1.63
C ALA A 88 -9.38 8.07 -3.01
N LYS A 89 -10.66 7.71 -3.18
CA LYS A 89 -11.41 7.93 -4.43
C LYS A 89 -11.51 9.42 -4.78
N ILE A 90 -11.84 10.26 -3.80
CA ILE A 90 -11.90 11.72 -4.00
C ILE A 90 -10.53 12.24 -4.43
N THR A 91 -9.45 11.83 -3.75
CA THR A 91 -8.09 12.26 -4.10
C THR A 91 -7.70 11.83 -5.52
N ALA A 92 -8.05 10.60 -5.92
CA ALA A 92 -7.78 10.12 -7.28
C ALA A 92 -8.48 10.98 -8.34
N MET A 93 -9.69 11.45 -8.05
CA MET A 93 -10.45 12.33 -8.95
C MET A 93 -9.88 13.76 -8.96
N ASP A 94 -9.58 14.32 -7.79
CA ASP A 94 -9.09 15.69 -7.65
C ASP A 94 -7.70 15.88 -8.27
N GLU A 95 -6.82 14.87 -8.12
CA GLU A 95 -5.45 14.91 -8.63
C GLU A 95 -5.29 14.28 -10.02
N GLU A 96 -6.36 13.71 -10.58
CA GLU A 96 -6.38 13.04 -11.89
C GLU A 96 -5.29 11.96 -12.02
N ILE A 97 -5.11 11.14 -11.00
CA ILE A 97 -4.18 10.01 -10.98
C ILE A 97 -4.86 8.73 -10.47
N PRO A 98 -4.45 7.55 -10.93
CA PRO A 98 -4.89 6.30 -10.34
C PRO A 98 -4.32 6.13 -8.92
N ILE A 99 -5.16 5.63 -8.00
CA ILE A 99 -4.75 5.20 -6.67
C ILE A 99 -5.12 3.73 -6.51
N VAL A 100 -4.11 2.89 -6.26
CA VAL A 100 -4.28 1.46 -5.98
C VAL A 100 -4.28 1.26 -4.48
N LEU A 101 -5.33 0.63 -3.96
CA LEU A 101 -5.45 0.25 -2.56
C LEU A 101 -5.29 -1.27 -2.45
N LEU A 102 -4.28 -1.72 -1.73
CA LEU A 102 -4.14 -3.11 -1.35
C LEU A 102 -4.89 -3.36 -0.04
N CYS A 103 -5.49 -4.53 0.07
CA CYS A 103 -6.35 -4.87 1.18
C CYS A 103 -6.16 -6.34 1.56
N GLN A 104 -5.92 -6.61 2.83
CA GLN A 104 -5.86 -7.98 3.32
C GLN A 104 -7.27 -8.48 3.63
N LEU A 105 -7.67 -9.58 2.99
CA LEU A 105 -8.95 -10.22 3.27
C LEU A 105 -8.86 -11.08 4.53
N ASN A 106 -9.91 -11.05 5.33
CA ASN A 106 -10.03 -11.90 6.50
C ASN A 106 -10.36 -13.34 6.06
N ARG A 107 -9.66 -14.33 6.63
CA ARG A 107 -9.89 -15.75 6.35
C ARG A 107 -11.24 -16.29 6.82
N ASN A 108 -12.02 -15.51 7.57
CA ASN A 108 -13.37 -15.88 8.00
C ASN A 108 -14.35 -16.13 6.83
N CYS A 109 -14.03 -15.66 5.62
CA CYS A 109 -14.79 -16.01 4.41
C CYS A 109 -14.71 -17.51 4.07
N GLU A 110 -13.62 -18.20 4.45
CA GLU A 110 -13.40 -19.64 4.19
C GLU A 110 -14.29 -20.52 5.06
N THR A 111 -14.78 -20.02 6.21
CA THR A 111 -15.64 -20.77 7.15
C THR A 111 -17.13 -20.62 6.88
N ARG A 112 -17.52 -19.74 5.96
CA ARG A 112 -18.92 -19.62 5.52
C ARG A 112 -19.27 -20.79 4.61
N GLY A 113 -20.25 -21.60 5.04
CA GLY A 113 -20.68 -22.80 4.33
C GLY A 113 -20.94 -22.60 2.83
N THR A 114 -20.93 -23.66 2.11
CA THR A 114 -20.79 -24.02 0.69
C THR A 114 -21.44 -23.11 -0.40
N TYR A 115 -22.16 -22.05 -0.06
CA TYR A 115 -22.92 -21.27 -1.04
C TYR A 115 -22.46 -19.82 -1.27
N SER A 116 -21.42 -19.34 -0.59
CA SER A 116 -20.97 -17.97 -0.79
C SER A 116 -19.46 -17.79 -0.62
N PHE A 117 -18.67 -18.25 -1.57
CA PHE A 117 -17.25 -17.92 -1.71
C PHE A 117 -17.02 -16.48 -2.25
N ARG A 118 -18.05 -15.64 -2.33
CA ARG A 118 -17.87 -14.23 -2.73
C ARG A 118 -17.41 -13.42 -1.53
N HIS A 119 -16.25 -12.79 -1.68
CA HIS A 119 -15.76 -11.80 -0.71
C HIS A 119 -16.78 -10.67 -0.56
N GLN A 120 -17.05 -10.30 0.67
CA GLN A 120 -17.93 -9.19 1.03
C GLN A 120 -17.10 -8.08 1.67
N LEU A 121 -17.65 -6.86 1.70
CA LEU A 121 -17.01 -5.71 2.39
C LEU A 121 -16.71 -6.01 3.89
N SER A 122 -17.45 -6.93 4.50
CA SER A 122 -17.21 -7.39 5.87
C SER A 122 -15.96 -8.29 6.02
N ASP A 123 -15.34 -8.72 4.92
CA ASP A 123 -14.14 -9.56 4.92
C ASP A 123 -12.85 -8.70 4.87
N LEU A 124 -13.03 -7.38 4.78
CA LEU A 124 -11.98 -6.38 4.86
C LEU A 124 -11.78 -5.95 6.31
#